data_b4cc51f912b1859f642f317025909eca
#
_entry.id   b4cc51f912b1859f642f317025909eca
#
_cell.length_a   1.000
_cell.length_b   1.000
_cell.length_c   1.000
_cell.angle_alpha   90.00
_cell.angle_beta   90.00
_cell.angle_gamma   90.00
#
_symmetry.space_group_name_H-M   'P 1'
#
loop_
_entity.id
_entity.type
_entity.pdbx_description
1 polymer ?
#
loop_
_entity_poly.entity_id
_entity_poly.type
_entity_poly.pdbx_seq_one_letter_code
_entity_poly.pdbx_strand_id
1 'polypeptide(L)'
;MELTQLSCEEFLSQLASKAPAPGGGGAAALVGAAGAALGNMVGSLTTGKKKYAAVEADIQALNARAEALRRRLEALVQADAEAFTPLAAAYGLPKETPEQQAHKAAVLAEALDEACAVPLDIMDACCEGIRLAADYAAKGSVLAVSDAGCAALFCKAALQAAGLNVAINTKLMTDRPHAAGLDEKAARMLAEYVPLADEVYQSVASRLRV
;
A
#
# COMPACT_ATOMS: atom_id res chain seq x y z
N MET A 1 -1.20 -20.55 6.81
CA MET A 1 -1.60 -20.28 5.40
C MET A 1 -1.49 -18.77 5.24
N GLU A 2 -0.80 -18.31 4.22
CA GLU A 2 -0.65 -16.88 3.96
C GLU A 2 -2.00 -16.25 3.59
N LEU A 3 -2.23 -15.01 4.02
CA LEU A 3 -3.49 -14.30 3.80
C LEU A 3 -3.82 -14.13 2.30
N THR A 4 -2.82 -14.00 1.45
CA THR A 4 -2.97 -13.90 -0.01
C THR A 4 -3.30 -15.22 -0.71
N GLN A 5 -3.24 -16.35 0.00
CA GLN A 5 -3.66 -17.67 -0.51
C GLN A 5 -5.12 -17.98 -0.20
N LEU A 6 -5.79 -17.15 0.59
CA LEU A 6 -7.22 -17.25 0.82
C LEU A 6 -7.98 -16.88 -0.46
N SER A 7 -9.16 -17.45 -0.65
CA SER A 7 -10.08 -16.93 -1.66
C SER A 7 -10.47 -15.48 -1.31
N CYS A 8 -10.89 -14.71 -2.31
CA CYS A 8 -11.38 -13.35 -2.08
C CYS A 8 -12.51 -13.32 -1.02
N GLU A 9 -13.40 -14.31 -1.05
CA GLU A 9 -14.52 -14.42 -0.11
C GLU A 9 -14.03 -14.67 1.32
N GLU A 10 -13.08 -15.60 1.49
CA GLU A 10 -12.49 -15.90 2.80
C GLU A 10 -11.72 -14.71 3.36
N PHE A 11 -10.90 -14.04 2.54
CA PHE A 11 -10.18 -12.85 2.97
C PHE A 11 -11.14 -11.75 3.45
N LEU A 12 -12.18 -11.44 2.67
CA LEU A 12 -13.17 -10.42 3.02
C LEU A 12 -13.99 -10.81 4.26
N SER A 13 -14.34 -12.09 4.41
CA SER A 13 -15.04 -12.58 5.59
C SER A 13 -14.18 -12.45 6.85
N GLN A 14 -12.88 -12.76 6.76
CA GLN A 14 -11.95 -12.60 7.86
C GLN A 14 -11.72 -11.12 8.21
N LEU A 15 -11.54 -10.25 7.21
CA LEU A 15 -11.40 -8.80 7.37
C LEU A 15 -12.64 -8.19 8.06
N ALA A 16 -13.84 -8.68 7.77
CA ALA A 16 -15.09 -8.22 8.37
C ALA A 16 -15.34 -8.76 9.79
N SER A 17 -14.47 -9.63 10.30
CA SER A 17 -14.63 -10.30 11.58
C SER A 17 -14.01 -9.51 12.74
N LYS A 18 -13.97 -10.12 13.94
CA LYS A 18 -13.24 -9.62 15.11
C LYS A 18 -11.79 -10.13 15.16
N ALA A 19 -11.32 -10.80 14.12
CA ALA A 19 -9.94 -11.27 14.05
C ALA A 19 -8.97 -10.07 14.10
N PRO A 20 -7.81 -10.20 14.75
CA PRO A 20 -6.83 -9.12 14.83
C PRO A 20 -6.19 -8.80 13.48
N ALA A 21 -6.20 -9.77 12.54
CA ALA A 21 -5.70 -9.65 11.17
C ALA A 21 -6.56 -10.51 10.21
N PRO A 22 -6.67 -10.15 8.89
CA PRO A 22 -6.12 -8.93 8.31
C PRO A 22 -6.81 -7.67 8.83
N GLY A 23 -6.06 -6.56 8.88
CA GLY A 23 -6.54 -5.24 9.24
C GLY A 23 -6.47 -4.24 8.09
N GLY A 24 -6.55 -2.95 8.43
CA GLY A 24 -6.53 -1.87 7.44
C GLY A 24 -5.25 -1.80 6.63
N GLY A 25 -4.08 -2.15 7.22
CA GLY A 25 -2.80 -2.16 6.53
C GLY A 25 -2.72 -3.30 5.50
N GLY A 26 -3.07 -4.53 5.90
CA GLY A 26 -3.11 -5.66 4.98
C GLY A 26 -4.12 -5.45 3.85
N ALA A 27 -5.29 -4.87 4.13
CA ALA A 27 -6.26 -4.50 3.10
C ALA A 27 -5.72 -3.42 2.15
N ALA A 28 -4.99 -2.41 2.68
CA ALA A 28 -4.35 -1.39 1.85
C ALA A 28 -3.29 -2.00 0.93
N ALA A 29 -2.44 -2.91 1.44
CA ALA A 29 -1.45 -3.61 0.64
C ALA A 29 -2.09 -4.41 -0.51
N LEU A 30 -3.19 -5.12 -0.23
CA LEU A 30 -3.92 -5.89 -1.25
C LEU A 30 -4.53 -4.98 -2.33
N VAL A 31 -5.10 -3.85 -1.96
CA VAL A 31 -5.64 -2.86 -2.92
C VAL A 31 -4.51 -2.26 -3.76
N GLY A 32 -3.36 -1.94 -3.14
CA GLY A 32 -2.16 -1.50 -3.86
C GLY A 32 -1.65 -2.55 -4.85
N ALA A 33 -1.63 -3.84 -4.47
CA ALA A 33 -1.26 -4.95 -5.34
C ALA A 33 -2.19 -5.06 -6.55
N ALA A 34 -3.51 -4.89 -6.33
CA ALA A 34 -4.49 -4.85 -7.41
C ALA A 34 -4.23 -3.68 -8.36
N GLY A 35 -3.84 -2.49 -7.82
CA GLY A 35 -3.42 -1.34 -8.62
C GLY A 35 -2.21 -1.64 -9.49
N ALA A 36 -1.16 -2.25 -8.91
CA ALA A 36 0.03 -2.67 -9.65
C ALA A 36 -0.31 -3.69 -10.75
N ALA A 37 -1.21 -4.65 -10.47
CA ALA A 37 -1.67 -5.65 -11.44
C ALA A 37 -2.40 -5.00 -12.62
N LEU A 38 -3.27 -4.02 -12.38
CA LEU A 38 -3.95 -3.26 -13.44
C LEU A 38 -2.95 -2.52 -14.33
N GLY A 39 -1.95 -1.85 -13.76
CA GLY A 39 -0.86 -1.25 -14.52
C GLY A 39 -0.14 -2.26 -15.40
N ASN A 40 0.22 -3.42 -14.83
CA ASN A 40 0.87 -4.50 -15.58
C ASN A 40 -0.01 -5.05 -16.71
N MET A 41 -1.34 -5.12 -16.52
CA MET A 41 -2.30 -5.47 -17.57
C MET A 41 -2.24 -4.49 -18.75
N VAL A 42 -2.19 -3.17 -18.49
CA VAL A 42 -2.03 -2.14 -19.55
C VAL A 42 -0.77 -2.41 -20.36
N GLY A 43 0.35 -2.68 -19.69
CA GLY A 43 1.60 -3.02 -20.33
C GLY A 43 1.53 -4.30 -21.17
N SER A 44 0.94 -5.36 -20.63
CA SER A 44 0.74 -6.62 -21.33
C SER A 44 -0.13 -6.48 -22.58
N LEU A 45 -1.13 -5.59 -22.54
CA LEU A 45 -1.98 -5.26 -23.68
C LEU A 45 -1.32 -4.29 -24.67
N THR A 46 -0.13 -3.77 -24.35
CA THR A 46 0.64 -2.86 -25.21
C THR A 46 1.74 -3.59 -25.97
N THR A 47 2.46 -4.51 -25.30
CA THR A 47 3.61 -5.25 -25.86
C THR A 47 3.23 -6.08 -27.08
N GLY A 48 4.18 -6.22 -28.04
CA GLY A 48 4.03 -7.00 -29.25
C GLY A 48 3.16 -6.37 -30.33
N LYS A 49 2.61 -5.18 -30.13
CA LYS A 49 1.78 -4.48 -31.11
C LYS A 49 2.61 -3.51 -31.96
N LYS A 50 2.56 -3.62 -33.28
CA LYS A 50 3.28 -2.74 -34.23
C LYS A 50 3.06 -1.25 -33.94
N LYS A 51 1.84 -0.86 -33.53
CA LYS A 51 1.49 0.52 -33.20
C LYS A 51 2.34 1.09 -32.05
N TYR A 52 2.82 0.26 -31.14
CA TYR A 52 3.55 0.63 -29.93
C TYR A 52 5.02 0.23 -29.98
N ALA A 53 5.54 -0.17 -31.14
CA ALA A 53 6.93 -0.62 -31.30
C ALA A 53 7.97 0.42 -30.81
N ALA A 54 7.68 1.70 -30.92
CA ALA A 54 8.57 2.77 -30.47
C ALA A 54 8.72 2.83 -28.92
N VAL A 55 7.76 2.31 -28.17
CA VAL A 55 7.76 2.29 -26.69
C VAL A 55 7.89 0.88 -26.13
N GLU A 56 8.11 -0.12 -26.96
CA GLU A 56 8.15 -1.55 -26.58
C GLU A 56 9.11 -1.81 -25.43
N ALA A 57 10.36 -1.33 -25.51
CA ALA A 57 11.38 -1.53 -24.49
C ALA A 57 11.00 -0.85 -23.16
N ASP A 58 10.45 0.36 -23.23
CA ASP A 58 9.95 1.09 -22.05
C ASP A 58 8.85 0.31 -21.34
N ILE A 59 7.88 -0.19 -22.11
CA ILE A 59 6.75 -0.95 -21.57
C ILE A 59 7.22 -2.27 -20.94
N GLN A 60 8.18 -2.96 -21.55
CA GLN A 60 8.76 -4.16 -20.97
C GLN A 60 9.45 -3.87 -19.63
N ALA A 61 10.20 -2.77 -19.53
CA ALA A 61 10.81 -2.34 -18.28
C ALA A 61 9.76 -1.97 -17.21
N LEU A 62 8.69 -1.27 -17.60
CA LEU A 62 7.57 -0.97 -16.70
C LEU A 62 6.89 -2.25 -16.21
N ASN A 63 6.67 -3.24 -17.08
CA ASN A 63 6.08 -4.51 -16.72
C ASN A 63 6.91 -5.28 -15.69
N ALA A 64 8.23 -5.30 -15.85
CA ALA A 64 9.12 -5.95 -14.89
C ALA A 64 9.05 -5.27 -13.49
N ARG A 65 9.01 -3.93 -13.47
CA ARG A 65 8.85 -3.16 -12.23
C ARG A 65 7.47 -3.38 -11.59
N ALA A 66 6.40 -3.35 -12.38
CA ALA A 66 5.03 -3.56 -11.89
C ALA A 66 4.85 -4.96 -11.30
N GLU A 67 5.45 -5.98 -11.91
CA GLU A 67 5.43 -7.35 -11.39
C GLU A 67 6.19 -7.46 -10.06
N ALA A 68 7.36 -6.85 -9.95
CA ALA A 68 8.11 -6.82 -8.70
C ALA A 68 7.35 -6.06 -7.59
N LEU A 69 6.74 -4.93 -7.95
CA LEU A 69 5.91 -4.13 -7.05
C LEU A 69 4.68 -4.90 -6.54
N ARG A 70 3.97 -5.59 -7.44
CA ARG A 70 2.83 -6.43 -7.10
C ARG A 70 3.21 -7.48 -6.06
N ARG A 71 4.32 -8.21 -6.30
CA ARG A 71 4.82 -9.23 -5.35
C ARG A 71 5.23 -8.63 -4.01
N ARG A 72 5.86 -7.45 -4.03
CA ARG A 72 6.21 -6.72 -2.79
C ARG A 72 4.95 -6.40 -1.99
N LEU A 73 3.92 -5.86 -2.63
CA LEU A 73 2.65 -5.52 -1.96
C LEU A 73 1.90 -6.75 -1.47
N GLU A 74 1.91 -7.86 -2.22
CA GLU A 74 1.35 -9.14 -1.76
C GLU A 74 2.05 -9.65 -0.50
N ALA A 75 3.37 -9.58 -0.44
CA ALA A 75 4.13 -9.95 0.76
C ALA A 75 3.83 -9.03 1.95
N LEU A 76 3.59 -7.74 1.71
CA LEU A 76 3.24 -6.77 2.76
C LEU A 76 1.85 -7.03 3.38
N VAL A 77 0.95 -7.76 2.71
CA VAL A 77 -0.33 -8.20 3.31
C VAL A 77 -0.09 -9.09 4.53
N GLN A 78 0.82 -10.04 4.40
CA GLN A 78 1.17 -10.95 5.49
C GLN A 78 2.04 -10.26 6.53
N ALA A 79 2.99 -9.44 6.09
CA ALA A 79 3.89 -8.71 6.98
C ALA A 79 3.14 -7.75 7.92
N ASP A 80 2.06 -7.09 7.44
CA ASP A 80 1.20 -6.25 8.29
C ASP A 80 0.55 -7.03 9.43
N ALA A 81 0.05 -8.23 9.14
CA ALA A 81 -0.55 -9.11 10.15
C ALA A 81 0.49 -9.59 11.18
N GLU A 82 1.70 -9.90 10.73
CA GLU A 82 2.80 -10.33 11.58
C GLU A 82 3.31 -9.20 12.48
N ALA A 83 3.48 -8.00 11.93
CA ALA A 83 3.89 -6.81 12.69
C ALA A 83 2.85 -6.37 13.72
N PHE A 84 1.56 -6.59 13.46
CA PHE A 84 0.49 -6.26 14.42
C PHE A 84 0.38 -7.25 15.58
N THR A 85 0.78 -8.50 15.42
CA THR A 85 0.61 -9.56 16.43
C THR A 85 1.31 -9.23 17.75
N PRO A 86 2.59 -8.77 17.80
CA PRO A 86 3.25 -8.35 19.04
C PRO A 86 2.53 -7.16 19.71
N LEU A 87 2.07 -6.19 18.92
CA LEU A 87 1.35 -5.03 19.44
C LEU A 87 0.02 -5.44 20.09
N ALA A 88 -0.74 -6.32 19.44
CA ALA A 88 -1.98 -6.86 20.02
C ALA A 88 -1.74 -7.60 21.33
N ALA A 89 -0.67 -8.39 21.42
CA ALA A 89 -0.27 -9.08 22.66
C ALA A 89 0.14 -8.11 23.76
N ALA A 90 0.88 -7.05 23.43
CA ALA A 90 1.35 -6.04 24.37
C ALA A 90 0.20 -5.29 25.08
N TYR A 91 -0.92 -5.07 24.37
CA TYR A 91 -2.11 -4.48 25.00
C TYR A 91 -2.67 -5.34 26.15
N GLY A 92 -2.54 -6.66 26.09
CA GLY A 92 -2.98 -7.61 27.10
C GLY A 92 -2.04 -7.73 28.32
N LEU A 93 -0.85 -7.15 28.30
CA LEU A 93 0.11 -7.24 29.41
C LEU A 93 -0.45 -6.60 30.70
N PRO A 94 -0.13 -7.18 31.89
CA PRO A 94 -0.55 -6.66 33.19
C PRO A 94 0.04 -5.27 33.44
N LYS A 95 -0.63 -4.47 34.30
CA LYS A 95 -0.26 -3.08 34.62
C LYS A 95 -0.54 -2.71 36.09
N GLU A 96 -0.65 -3.69 36.95
CA GLU A 96 -1.07 -3.49 38.34
C GLU A 96 0.09 -2.98 39.24
N THR A 97 1.34 -3.31 38.90
CA THR A 97 2.51 -2.84 39.64
C THR A 97 3.39 -1.88 38.82
N PRO A 98 4.22 -1.04 39.49
CA PRO A 98 5.13 -0.14 38.75
C PRO A 98 6.07 -0.90 37.79
N GLU A 99 6.56 -2.08 38.19
CA GLU A 99 7.43 -2.92 37.36
C GLU A 99 6.68 -3.44 36.13
N GLN A 100 5.44 -3.87 36.28
CA GLN A 100 4.58 -4.31 35.17
C GLN A 100 4.27 -3.16 34.22
N GLN A 101 4.01 -1.96 34.76
CA GLN A 101 3.78 -0.77 33.94
C GLN A 101 5.02 -0.41 33.13
N ALA A 102 6.20 -0.43 33.74
CA ALA A 102 7.46 -0.14 33.06
C ALA A 102 7.76 -1.17 31.95
N HIS A 103 7.57 -2.47 32.27
CA HIS A 103 7.73 -3.55 31.29
C HIS A 103 6.77 -3.39 30.11
N LYS A 104 5.47 -3.19 30.39
CA LYS A 104 4.45 -2.99 29.35
C LYS A 104 4.76 -1.78 28.48
N ALA A 105 5.21 -0.67 29.06
CA ALA A 105 5.58 0.53 28.30
C ALA A 105 6.76 0.27 27.35
N ALA A 106 7.77 -0.46 27.78
CA ALA A 106 8.91 -0.83 26.95
C ALA A 106 8.50 -1.75 25.77
N VAL A 107 7.71 -2.79 26.05
CA VAL A 107 7.21 -3.72 25.01
C VAL A 107 6.29 -2.98 24.01
N LEU A 108 5.42 -2.10 24.51
CA LEU A 108 4.57 -1.29 23.62
C LEU A 108 5.38 -0.34 22.74
N ALA A 109 6.45 0.26 23.25
CA ALA A 109 7.27 1.18 22.46
C ALA A 109 7.94 0.46 21.27
N GLU A 110 8.52 -0.73 21.52
CA GLU A 110 9.12 -1.57 20.48
C GLU A 110 8.08 -2.07 19.47
N ALA A 111 6.95 -2.61 19.95
CA ALA A 111 5.89 -3.12 19.08
C ALA A 111 5.22 -2.02 18.23
N LEU A 112 5.10 -0.79 18.72
CA LEU A 112 4.57 0.34 17.96
C LEU A 112 5.52 0.77 16.84
N ASP A 113 6.83 0.70 17.07
CA ASP A 113 7.82 1.02 16.05
C ASP A 113 7.76 0.02 14.88
N GLU A 114 7.75 -1.27 15.20
CA GLU A 114 7.57 -2.34 14.21
C GLU A 114 6.23 -2.19 13.45
N ALA A 115 5.14 -1.90 14.17
CA ALA A 115 3.81 -1.71 13.59
C ALA A 115 3.69 -0.45 12.71
N CYS A 116 4.63 0.49 12.76
CA CYS A 116 4.72 1.64 11.84
C CYS A 116 5.54 1.33 10.60
N ALA A 117 6.53 0.44 10.67
CA ALA A 117 7.44 0.16 9.57
C ALA A 117 6.70 -0.40 8.34
N VAL A 118 5.84 -1.40 8.54
CA VAL A 118 5.12 -2.04 7.43
C VAL A 118 4.15 -1.09 6.73
N PRO A 119 3.29 -0.32 7.41
CA PRO A 119 2.47 0.70 6.75
C PRO A 119 3.27 1.73 5.96
N LEU A 120 4.44 2.16 6.43
CA LEU A 120 5.33 3.06 5.68
C LEU A 120 5.89 2.40 4.42
N ASP A 121 6.20 1.10 4.47
CA ASP A 121 6.63 0.33 3.30
C ASP A 121 5.50 0.14 2.28
N ILE A 122 4.25 -0.03 2.75
CA ILE A 122 3.06 -0.03 1.89
C ILE A 122 2.89 1.33 1.21
N MET A 123 3.06 2.43 1.95
CA MET A 123 2.98 3.78 1.39
C MET A 123 4.03 4.00 0.30
N ASP A 124 5.29 3.62 0.54
CA ASP A 124 6.38 3.73 -0.42
C ASP A 124 6.08 2.91 -1.70
N ALA A 125 5.62 1.69 -1.55
CA ALA A 125 5.22 0.83 -2.66
C ALA A 125 4.05 1.45 -3.46
N CYS A 126 3.06 2.05 -2.80
CA CYS A 126 1.95 2.73 -3.47
C CYS A 126 2.41 3.99 -4.22
N CYS A 127 3.39 4.72 -3.70
CA CYS A 127 4.01 5.85 -4.42
C CYS A 127 4.64 5.38 -5.74
N GLU A 128 5.34 4.26 -5.72
CA GLU A 128 5.86 3.65 -6.96
C GLU A 128 4.73 3.23 -7.90
N GLY A 129 3.67 2.62 -7.38
CA GLY A 129 2.49 2.23 -8.16
C GLY A 129 1.84 3.40 -8.88
N ILE A 130 1.73 4.57 -8.24
CA ILE A 130 1.20 5.79 -8.85
C ILE A 130 2.10 6.28 -10.00
N ARG A 131 3.44 6.26 -9.82
CA ARG A 131 4.38 6.60 -10.91
C ARG A 131 4.24 5.66 -12.10
N LEU A 132 4.17 4.35 -11.84
CA LEU A 132 3.98 3.36 -12.90
C LEU A 132 2.64 3.58 -13.63
N ALA A 133 1.55 3.89 -12.91
CA ALA A 133 0.27 4.20 -13.50
C ALA A 133 0.33 5.43 -14.43
N ALA A 134 1.08 6.48 -14.05
CA ALA A 134 1.32 7.65 -14.89
C ALA A 134 2.06 7.28 -16.19
N ASP A 135 3.12 6.48 -16.10
CA ASP A 135 3.86 6.01 -17.26
C ASP A 135 2.99 5.14 -18.18
N TYR A 136 2.19 4.23 -17.64
CA TYR A 136 1.25 3.43 -18.41
C TYR A 136 0.14 4.28 -19.07
N ALA A 137 -0.37 5.28 -18.37
CA ALA A 137 -1.33 6.20 -18.95
C ALA A 137 -0.75 6.99 -20.12
N ALA A 138 0.54 7.35 -20.05
CA ALA A 138 1.21 8.09 -21.12
C ALA A 138 1.59 7.24 -22.34
N LYS A 139 2.09 6.02 -22.11
CA LYS A 139 2.75 5.19 -23.15
C LYS A 139 1.94 3.94 -23.54
N GLY A 140 1.02 3.51 -22.71
CA GLY A 140 0.28 2.26 -22.87
C GLY A 140 -0.81 2.30 -23.94
N SER A 141 -1.40 1.13 -24.16
CA SER A 141 -2.48 0.95 -25.11
C SER A 141 -3.68 1.83 -24.76
N VAL A 142 -4.12 2.64 -25.72
CA VAL A 142 -5.33 3.49 -25.57
C VAL A 142 -6.60 2.67 -25.27
N LEU A 143 -6.63 1.39 -25.64
CA LEU A 143 -7.75 0.50 -25.35
C LEU A 143 -7.82 0.07 -23.87
N ALA A 144 -6.72 0.21 -23.14
CA ALA A 144 -6.62 -0.13 -21.73
C ALA A 144 -6.28 1.09 -20.86
N VAL A 145 -6.46 2.31 -21.39
CA VAL A 145 -6.09 3.53 -20.65
C VAL A 145 -6.94 3.72 -19.39
N SER A 146 -8.18 3.23 -19.35
CA SER A 146 -9.03 3.21 -18.17
C SER A 146 -8.38 2.44 -17.01
N ASP A 147 -7.72 1.32 -17.31
CA ASP A 147 -7.07 0.49 -16.29
C ASP A 147 -5.86 1.20 -15.67
N ALA A 148 -5.16 2.05 -16.42
CA ALA A 148 -4.13 2.92 -15.87
C ALA A 148 -4.71 3.97 -14.89
N GLY A 149 -5.89 4.53 -15.20
CA GLY A 149 -6.63 5.41 -14.28
C GLY A 149 -7.06 4.68 -13.00
N CYS A 150 -7.61 3.47 -13.14
CA CYS A 150 -7.96 2.61 -12.00
C CYS A 150 -6.74 2.26 -11.15
N ALA A 151 -5.60 1.94 -11.78
CA ALA A 151 -4.34 1.66 -11.08
C ALA A 151 -3.90 2.84 -10.20
N ALA A 152 -3.95 4.07 -10.73
CA ALA A 152 -3.63 5.28 -9.96
C ALA A 152 -4.57 5.47 -8.77
N LEU A 153 -5.89 5.30 -8.97
CA LEU A 153 -6.89 5.42 -7.90
C LEU A 153 -6.73 4.36 -6.82
N PHE A 154 -6.45 3.11 -7.18
CA PHE A 154 -6.25 2.03 -6.21
C PHE A 154 -4.98 2.27 -5.40
N CYS A 155 -3.87 2.63 -6.03
CA CYS A 155 -2.64 2.97 -5.33
C CYS A 155 -2.80 4.23 -4.45
N LYS A 156 -3.58 5.24 -4.89
CA LYS A 156 -3.91 6.42 -4.08
C LYS A 156 -4.71 6.03 -2.83
N ALA A 157 -5.77 5.24 -2.99
CA ALA A 157 -6.59 4.80 -1.85
C ALA A 157 -5.75 3.97 -0.86
N ALA A 158 -4.90 3.07 -1.36
CA ALA A 158 -3.99 2.26 -0.56
C ALA A 158 -2.95 3.13 0.18
N LEU A 159 -2.35 4.13 -0.49
CA LEU A 159 -1.43 5.09 0.10
C LEU A 159 -2.07 5.84 1.28
N GLN A 160 -3.28 6.36 1.07
CA GLN A 160 -4.01 7.10 2.11
C GLN A 160 -4.43 6.19 3.27
N ALA A 161 -4.89 4.97 2.98
CA ALA A 161 -5.27 4.00 4.00
C ALA A 161 -4.07 3.56 4.85
N ALA A 162 -2.91 3.28 4.22
CA ALA A 162 -1.68 2.96 4.94
C ALA A 162 -1.21 4.13 5.82
N GLY A 163 -1.36 5.37 5.36
CA GLY A 163 -1.07 6.57 6.15
C GLY A 163 -1.90 6.67 7.43
N LEU A 164 -3.17 6.23 7.41
CA LEU A 164 -4.00 6.16 8.63
C LEU A 164 -3.47 5.12 9.62
N ASN A 165 -2.89 4.01 9.14
CA ASN A 165 -2.27 3.00 10.00
C ASN A 165 -0.95 3.50 10.61
N VAL A 166 -0.16 4.32 9.90
CA VAL A 166 0.97 5.03 10.51
C VAL A 166 0.47 5.96 11.62
N ALA A 167 -0.50 6.83 11.30
CA ALA A 167 -0.98 7.86 12.24
C ALA A 167 -1.60 7.29 13.53
N ILE A 168 -2.33 6.18 13.47
CA ILE A 168 -2.89 5.56 14.68
C ILE A 168 -1.80 5.01 15.60
N ASN A 169 -0.72 4.46 15.04
CA ASN A 169 0.40 3.91 15.80
C ASN A 169 1.29 5.03 16.37
N THR A 170 1.66 6.03 15.58
CA THR A 170 2.48 7.18 16.05
C THR A 170 1.79 7.96 17.15
N LYS A 171 0.46 8.06 17.11
CA LYS A 171 -0.34 8.70 18.16
C LYS A 171 -0.15 8.03 19.54
N LEU A 172 0.15 6.74 19.57
CA LEU A 172 0.31 5.95 20.79
C LEU A 172 1.77 5.90 21.28
N MET A 173 2.74 6.33 20.47
CA MET A 173 4.15 6.36 20.84
C MET A 173 4.43 7.38 21.95
N THR A 174 5.27 7.02 22.91
CA THR A 174 5.75 7.92 23.96
C THR A 174 6.91 8.79 23.47
N ASP A 175 7.77 8.29 22.59
CA ASP A 175 8.81 9.08 21.92
C ASP A 175 8.18 9.99 20.84
N ARG A 176 7.81 11.18 21.26
CA ARG A 176 7.14 12.16 20.38
C ARG A 176 8.02 12.69 19.25
N PRO A 177 9.34 12.96 19.45
CA PRO A 177 10.25 13.30 18.36
C PRO A 177 10.34 12.23 17.29
N HIS A 178 10.47 10.96 17.67
CA HIS A 178 10.48 9.82 16.74
C HIS A 178 9.15 9.71 15.98
N ALA A 179 8.02 9.71 16.70
CA ALA A 179 6.69 9.69 16.11
C ALA A 179 6.48 10.81 15.08
N ALA A 180 6.93 12.04 15.41
CA ALA A 180 6.83 13.17 14.49
C ALA A 180 7.65 12.96 13.20
N GLY A 181 8.81 12.33 13.29
CA GLY A 181 9.61 11.96 12.11
C GLY A 181 8.90 10.99 11.18
N LEU A 182 8.20 9.97 11.74
CA LEU A 182 7.40 9.03 10.96
C LEU A 182 6.18 9.69 10.33
N ASP A 183 5.47 10.53 11.09
CA ASP A 183 4.33 11.32 10.59
C ASP A 183 4.75 12.25 9.44
N GLU A 184 5.90 12.91 9.56
CA GLU A 184 6.44 13.79 8.50
C GLU A 184 6.81 13.01 7.24
N LYS A 185 7.39 11.81 7.38
CA LYS A 185 7.68 10.92 6.24
C LYS A 185 6.38 10.54 5.51
N ALA A 186 5.34 10.14 6.25
CA ALA A 186 4.03 9.82 5.70
C ALA A 186 3.37 11.02 5.02
N ALA A 187 3.41 12.19 5.66
CA ALA A 187 2.84 13.43 5.14
C ALA A 187 3.50 13.86 3.82
N ARG A 188 4.82 13.73 3.68
CA ARG A 188 5.55 14.03 2.43
C ARG A 188 5.07 13.12 1.29
N MET A 189 4.94 11.81 1.54
CA MET A 189 4.43 10.88 0.53
C MET A 189 3.01 11.23 0.10
N LEU A 190 2.13 11.54 1.04
CA LEU A 190 0.75 11.95 0.72
C LEU A 190 0.72 13.26 -0.08
N ALA A 191 1.48 14.26 0.32
CA ALA A 191 1.51 15.57 -0.33
C ALA A 191 2.02 15.50 -1.77
N GLU A 192 2.97 14.61 -2.07
CA GLU A 192 3.53 14.44 -3.41
C GLU A 192 2.64 13.56 -4.31
N TYR A 193 2.18 12.41 -3.79
CA TYR A 193 1.61 11.37 -4.66
C TYR A 193 0.09 11.39 -4.77
N VAL A 194 -0.63 11.96 -3.80
CA VAL A 194 -2.08 12.11 -3.93
C VAL A 194 -2.45 13.02 -5.10
N PRO A 195 -1.85 14.23 -5.24
CA PRO A 195 -2.10 15.07 -6.41
C PRO A 195 -1.68 14.41 -7.74
N LEU A 196 -0.54 13.71 -7.77
CA LEU A 196 -0.08 13.00 -8.96
C LEU A 196 -1.10 11.94 -9.43
N ALA A 197 -1.65 11.17 -8.49
CA ALA A 197 -2.68 10.19 -8.82
C ALA A 197 -3.97 10.86 -9.37
N ASP A 198 -4.35 12.02 -8.82
CA ASP A 198 -5.47 12.81 -9.33
C ASP A 198 -5.21 13.35 -10.75
N GLU A 199 -3.99 13.79 -11.03
CA GLU A 199 -3.60 14.22 -12.39
C GLU A 199 -3.69 13.06 -13.38
N VAL A 200 -3.22 11.86 -13.00
CA VAL A 200 -3.34 10.66 -13.85
C VAL A 200 -4.82 10.36 -14.13
N TYR A 201 -5.65 10.36 -13.09
CA TYR A 201 -7.09 10.14 -13.24
C TYR A 201 -7.73 11.18 -14.19
N GLN A 202 -7.48 12.46 -13.96
CA GLN A 202 -8.03 13.54 -14.79
C GLN A 202 -7.58 13.44 -16.25
N SER A 203 -6.30 13.09 -16.48
CA SER A 203 -5.77 12.86 -17.83
C SER A 203 -6.51 11.72 -18.54
N VAL A 204 -6.77 10.62 -17.83
CA VAL A 204 -7.51 9.47 -18.38
C VAL A 204 -8.98 9.81 -18.57
N ALA A 205 -9.64 10.41 -17.58
CA ALA A 205 -11.04 10.82 -17.63
C ALA A 205 -11.33 11.75 -18.82
N SER A 206 -10.45 12.74 -19.05
CA SER A 206 -10.55 13.67 -20.19
C SER A 206 -10.49 12.94 -21.54
N ARG A 207 -9.67 11.90 -21.68
CA ARG A 207 -9.60 11.08 -22.91
C ARG A 207 -10.87 10.26 -23.12
N LEU A 208 -11.52 9.84 -22.05
CA LEU A 208 -12.75 9.05 -22.07
C LEU A 208 -14.02 9.92 -22.10
N ARG A 209 -13.89 11.24 -21.95
CA ARG A 209 -14.99 12.22 -21.90
C ARG A 209 -15.98 11.94 -20.76
N VAL A 210 -15.44 11.57 -19.59
CA VAL A 210 -16.18 11.32 -18.36
C VAL A 210 -16.10 12.55 -17.44
#